data_dc002351daffc735296812d9fd68d71a
#
_entry.id   dc002351daffc735296812d9fd68d71a
#
_cell.length_a   1.000
_cell.length_b   1.000
_cell.length_c   1.000
_cell.angle_alpha   90.00
_cell.angle_beta   90.00
_cell.angle_gamma   90.00
#
_symmetry.space_group_name_H-M   'P 1'
#
loop_
_entity.id
_entity.type
_entity.pdbx_description
1 polymer ?
#
loop_
_entity_poly.entity_id
_entity_poly.type
_entity_poly.pdbx_seq_one_letter_code
_entity_poly.pdbx_strand_id
1 'polypeptide(L)'
;MKKLIFKFLEKEHIDEIYELTSEVYSGIENKEIFSHDSKSDLEHLIDNGGAFIGVYDEDKLVAYRSLKVPDKEDNLAYDVDFFIDPEKVIINDTVVVLKEYRGRNLQNITREKLEEKYKDSKFTHKMSTISPKNHRSYKNTLDSGYMLVALKKKYPDEYSEEGYDRFILLKSEDINFDFTGEEITIHSSETDKLREAFDSNYVGVAVDDHGNILFKEAKII
;
A
#
# COMPACT_ATOMS: atom_id res chain seq x y z
N MET A 1 9.25 -19.98 20.35
CA MET A 1 9.51 -19.09 19.21
C MET A 1 10.52 -18.04 19.66
N LYS A 2 11.58 -17.79 18.87
CA LYS A 2 12.52 -16.69 19.15
C LYS A 2 11.76 -15.36 19.09
N LYS A 3 12.17 -14.40 19.92
CA LYS A 3 11.55 -13.08 20.00
C LYS A 3 12.07 -12.23 18.84
N LEU A 4 11.19 -11.83 17.91
CA LEU A 4 11.55 -10.90 16.85
C LEU A 4 11.74 -9.49 17.42
N ILE A 5 12.72 -8.77 16.88
CA ILE A 5 13.05 -7.40 17.27
C ILE A 5 12.56 -6.46 16.18
N PHE A 6 11.88 -5.38 16.58
CA PHE A 6 11.40 -4.34 15.68
C PHE A 6 12.24 -3.08 15.89
N LYS A 7 12.79 -2.53 14.80
CA LYS A 7 13.71 -1.39 14.83
C LYS A 7 13.40 -0.45 13.67
N PHE A 8 13.36 0.86 13.93
CA PHE A 8 13.38 1.84 12.83
C PHE A 8 14.73 1.79 12.14
N LEU A 9 14.70 1.83 10.81
CA LEU A 9 15.89 1.73 9.98
C LEU A 9 16.26 3.11 9.45
N GLU A 10 17.56 3.36 9.41
CA GLU A 10 18.18 4.60 8.94
C GLU A 10 19.01 4.32 7.69
N LYS A 11 19.70 5.31 7.13
CA LYS A 11 20.47 5.19 5.89
C LYS A 11 21.54 4.09 5.91
N GLU A 12 22.15 3.84 7.05
CA GLU A 12 23.14 2.75 7.19
C GLU A 12 22.57 1.35 6.98
N HIS A 13 21.23 1.19 6.97
CA HIS A 13 20.54 -0.10 6.76
C HIS A 13 20.06 -0.28 5.30
N ILE A 14 20.32 0.67 4.40
CA ILE A 14 19.82 0.62 3.03
C ILE A 14 20.31 -0.61 2.28
N ASP A 15 21.55 -1.01 2.49
CA ASP A 15 22.10 -2.23 1.87
C ASP A 15 21.32 -3.46 2.29
N GLU A 16 20.99 -3.62 3.58
CA GLU A 16 20.19 -4.74 4.08
C GLU A 16 18.75 -4.72 3.52
N ILE A 17 18.12 -3.53 3.44
CA ILE A 17 16.78 -3.35 2.85
C ILE A 17 16.79 -3.80 1.39
N TYR A 18 17.77 -3.31 0.62
CA TYR A 18 17.91 -3.61 -0.79
C TYR A 18 18.18 -5.09 -1.05
N GLU A 19 19.06 -5.73 -0.26
CA GLU A 19 19.35 -7.16 -0.34
C GLU A 19 18.12 -8.01 -0.04
N LEU A 20 17.39 -7.71 1.05
CA LEU A 20 16.14 -8.41 1.39
C LEU A 20 15.09 -8.26 0.29
N THR A 21 14.95 -7.04 -0.27
CA THR A 21 14.02 -6.78 -1.37
C THR A 21 14.39 -7.60 -2.59
N SER A 22 15.67 -7.62 -2.96
CA SER A 22 16.19 -8.37 -4.10
C SER A 22 16.00 -9.89 -3.93
N GLU A 23 16.23 -10.42 -2.72
CA GLU A 23 15.98 -11.84 -2.39
C GLU A 23 14.50 -12.19 -2.63
N VAL A 24 13.58 -11.39 -2.07
CA VAL A 24 12.14 -11.65 -2.20
C VAL A 24 11.66 -11.43 -3.63
N TYR A 25 12.14 -10.36 -4.30
CA TYR A 25 11.79 -10.05 -5.69
C TYR A 25 12.20 -11.16 -6.65
N SER A 26 13.38 -11.77 -6.45
CA SER A 26 13.84 -12.88 -7.28
C SER A 26 12.89 -14.07 -7.30
N GLY A 27 12.19 -14.29 -6.17
CA GLY A 27 11.20 -15.36 -6.01
C GLY A 27 9.77 -15.02 -6.43
N ILE A 28 9.51 -13.80 -6.91
CA ILE A 28 8.19 -13.40 -7.41
C ILE A 28 8.06 -13.80 -8.88
N GLU A 29 7.09 -14.66 -9.20
CA GLU A 29 6.83 -15.10 -10.58
C GLU A 29 6.26 -13.97 -11.44
N ASN A 30 5.23 -13.30 -10.95
CA ASN A 30 4.61 -12.16 -11.61
C ASN A 30 5.22 -10.84 -11.12
N LYS A 31 6.20 -10.31 -11.87
CA LYS A 31 6.92 -9.08 -11.52
C LYS A 31 6.03 -7.83 -11.52
N GLU A 32 4.94 -7.84 -12.27
CA GLU A 32 3.97 -6.75 -12.33
C GLU A 32 3.36 -6.38 -10.97
N ILE A 33 3.31 -7.32 -10.01
CA ILE A 33 2.69 -7.08 -8.70
C ILE A 33 3.58 -6.32 -7.72
N PHE A 34 4.86 -6.12 -8.03
CA PHE A 34 5.85 -5.55 -7.12
C PHE A 34 6.86 -4.68 -7.88
N SER A 35 7.05 -3.45 -7.44
CA SER A 35 8.11 -2.55 -7.90
C SER A 35 9.34 -2.71 -7.01
N HIS A 36 10.53 -2.74 -7.62
CA HIS A 36 11.80 -2.85 -6.92
C HIS A 36 12.51 -1.50 -6.97
N ASP A 37 12.56 -0.82 -5.83
CA ASP A 37 13.21 0.48 -5.70
C ASP A 37 14.73 0.36 -5.77
N SER A 38 15.38 1.36 -6.35
CA SER A 38 16.85 1.49 -6.29
C SER A 38 17.30 1.96 -4.90
N LYS A 39 18.59 1.80 -4.58
CA LYS A 39 19.16 2.32 -3.32
C LYS A 39 18.97 3.83 -3.19
N SER A 40 19.08 4.57 -4.30
CA SER A 40 18.86 6.02 -4.31
C SER A 40 17.41 6.40 -3.98
N ASP A 41 16.42 5.59 -4.42
CA ASP A 41 15.01 5.83 -4.07
C ASP A 41 14.75 5.57 -2.57
N LEU A 42 15.39 4.54 -2.01
CA LEU A 42 15.32 4.25 -0.57
C LEU A 42 15.98 5.37 0.28
N GLU A 43 17.12 5.92 -0.18
CA GLU A 43 17.75 7.09 0.45
C GLU A 43 16.85 8.31 0.39
N HIS A 44 16.31 8.60 -0.79
CA HIS A 44 15.41 9.73 -1.01
C HIS A 44 14.16 9.63 -0.13
N LEU A 45 13.59 8.42 0.04
CA LEU A 45 12.44 8.21 0.94
C LEU A 45 12.76 8.68 2.38
N ILE A 46 13.94 8.34 2.90
CA ILE A 46 14.38 8.78 4.25
C ILE A 46 14.59 10.29 4.28
N ASP A 47 15.29 10.84 3.28
CA ASP A 47 15.60 12.28 3.20
C ASP A 47 14.34 13.14 3.10
N ASN A 48 13.30 12.62 2.46
CA ASN A 48 12.02 13.30 2.31
C ASN A 48 11.08 13.11 3.53
N GLY A 49 11.57 12.55 4.63
CA GLY A 49 10.81 12.40 5.88
C GLY A 49 9.95 11.15 5.98
N GLY A 50 10.13 10.20 5.08
CA GLY A 50 9.57 8.86 5.20
C GLY A 50 10.28 8.02 6.25
N ALA A 51 9.87 6.78 6.43
CA ALA A 51 10.48 5.90 7.42
C ALA A 51 10.37 4.42 7.04
N PHE A 52 11.32 3.66 7.54
CA PHE A 52 11.31 2.20 7.50
C PHE A 52 11.21 1.62 8.91
N ILE A 53 10.51 0.50 9.04
CA ILE A 53 10.59 -0.38 10.21
C ILE A 53 11.04 -1.77 9.78
N GLY A 54 12.14 -2.24 10.34
CA GLY A 54 12.68 -3.59 10.14
C GLY A 54 12.24 -4.54 11.24
N VAL A 55 12.20 -5.81 10.88
CA VAL A 55 11.97 -6.94 11.77
C VAL A 55 13.17 -7.86 11.68
N TYR A 56 13.82 -8.08 12.81
CA TYR A 56 15.02 -8.89 12.92
C TYR A 56 14.75 -10.20 13.66
N ASP A 57 15.32 -11.28 13.15
CA ASP A 57 15.53 -12.53 13.89
C ASP A 57 17.04 -12.64 14.17
N GLU A 58 17.43 -12.42 15.41
CA GLU A 58 18.82 -12.16 15.80
C GLU A 58 19.38 -10.94 15.01
N ASP A 59 20.40 -11.13 14.19
CA ASP A 59 21.06 -10.07 13.42
C ASP A 59 20.56 -10.04 11.94
N LYS A 60 19.63 -10.92 11.55
CA LYS A 60 19.11 -10.98 10.16
C LYS A 60 17.84 -10.16 10.03
N LEU A 61 17.82 -9.21 9.09
CA LEU A 61 16.60 -8.53 8.64
C LEU A 61 15.72 -9.54 7.88
N VAL A 62 14.51 -9.79 8.39
CA VAL A 62 13.58 -10.82 7.85
C VAL A 62 12.30 -10.24 7.28
N ALA A 63 12.01 -9.00 7.61
CA ALA A 63 10.92 -8.22 7.02
C ALA A 63 11.17 -6.73 7.22
N TYR A 64 10.59 -5.92 6.35
CA TYR A 64 10.48 -4.48 6.58
C TYR A 64 9.20 -3.91 5.99
N ARG A 65 8.85 -2.71 6.40
CA ARG A 65 7.82 -1.86 5.79
C ARG A 65 8.33 -0.44 5.70
N SER A 66 7.90 0.27 4.63
CA SER A 66 8.13 1.70 4.44
C SER A 66 6.83 2.50 4.49
N LEU A 67 6.94 3.75 4.95
CA LEU A 67 6.02 4.84 4.66
C LEU A 67 6.78 5.93 3.91
N LYS A 68 6.19 6.42 2.82
CA LYS A 68 6.76 7.45 1.95
C LYS A 68 5.98 8.75 2.11
N VAL A 69 6.68 9.86 2.34
CA VAL A 69 6.13 11.20 2.08
C VAL A 69 6.29 11.45 0.59
N PRO A 70 5.19 11.55 -0.18
CA PRO A 70 5.30 11.61 -1.62
C PRO A 70 5.81 12.96 -2.12
N ASP A 71 6.57 12.93 -3.20
CA ASP A 71 6.78 14.09 -4.05
C ASP A 71 5.50 14.44 -4.79
N LYS A 72 5.45 15.61 -5.42
CA LYS A 72 4.24 16.07 -6.11
C LYS A 72 3.79 15.11 -7.21
N GLU A 73 4.73 14.56 -7.96
CA GLU A 73 4.49 13.66 -9.10
C GLU A 73 3.95 12.29 -8.66
N ASP A 74 4.34 11.84 -7.47
CA ASP A 74 3.96 10.54 -6.91
C ASP A 74 2.76 10.59 -5.96
N ASN A 75 2.22 11.80 -5.71
CA ASN A 75 1.20 11.99 -4.70
C ASN A 75 -0.14 11.45 -5.15
N LEU A 76 -0.64 10.44 -4.46
CA LEU A 76 -1.88 9.73 -4.76
C LEU A 76 -3.15 10.57 -4.55
N ALA A 77 -3.04 11.75 -3.92
CA ALA A 77 -4.15 12.70 -3.85
C ALA A 77 -4.66 13.11 -5.24
N TYR A 78 -3.79 13.07 -6.25
CA TYR A 78 -4.14 13.41 -7.65
C TYR A 78 -4.72 12.22 -8.44
N ASP A 79 -4.76 11.03 -7.86
CA ASP A 79 -5.27 9.82 -8.50
C ASP A 79 -6.73 9.51 -8.16
N VAL A 80 -7.40 10.40 -7.42
CA VAL A 80 -8.81 10.24 -7.02
C VAL A 80 -9.66 11.40 -7.55
N ASP A 81 -10.96 11.16 -7.72
CA ASP A 81 -11.87 12.14 -8.35
C ASP A 81 -12.56 13.07 -7.32
N PHE A 82 -11.99 13.17 -6.12
CA PHE A 82 -12.42 14.06 -5.06
C PHE A 82 -11.22 14.73 -4.38
N PHE A 83 -11.46 15.82 -3.68
CA PHE A 83 -10.38 16.60 -3.08
C PHE A 83 -9.75 15.88 -1.87
N ILE A 84 -8.45 15.68 -1.95
CA ILE A 84 -7.57 15.32 -0.83
C ILE A 84 -6.47 16.38 -0.76
N ASP A 85 -6.21 16.92 0.43
CA ASP A 85 -5.09 17.84 0.63
C ASP A 85 -3.76 17.08 0.45
N PRO A 86 -2.99 17.34 -0.64
CA PRO A 86 -1.78 16.61 -0.93
C PRO A 86 -0.68 16.78 0.14
N GLU A 87 -0.71 17.88 0.91
CA GLU A 87 0.23 18.11 1.99
C GLU A 87 -0.01 17.23 3.23
N LYS A 88 -1.18 16.59 3.29
CA LYS A 88 -1.59 15.72 4.38
C LYS A 88 -1.51 14.22 4.03
N VAL A 89 -0.98 13.90 2.86
CA VAL A 89 -0.86 12.51 2.39
C VAL A 89 0.46 11.88 2.83
N ILE A 90 0.37 10.66 3.35
CA ILE A 90 1.50 9.73 3.50
C ILE A 90 1.15 8.41 2.82
N ILE A 91 2.11 7.82 2.12
CA ILE A 91 1.90 6.59 1.37
C ILE A 91 2.41 5.39 2.16
N ASN A 92 1.51 4.43 2.42
CA ASN A 92 1.87 3.10 2.89
C ASN A 92 2.44 2.33 1.69
N ASP A 93 3.76 2.39 1.54
CA ASP A 93 4.47 2.11 0.32
C ASP A 93 4.80 0.62 0.19
N THR A 94 5.96 0.18 0.65
CA THR A 94 6.44 -1.19 0.45
C THR A 94 6.38 -2.02 1.73
N VAL A 95 6.04 -3.30 1.60
CA VAL A 95 6.22 -4.31 2.65
C VAL A 95 6.84 -5.56 2.07
N VAL A 96 7.93 -5.99 2.66
CA VAL A 96 8.65 -7.20 2.29
C VAL A 96 8.71 -8.14 3.50
N VAL A 97 8.44 -9.42 3.27
CA VAL A 97 8.51 -10.47 4.31
C VAL A 97 9.09 -11.73 3.68
N LEU A 98 10.20 -12.24 4.22
CA LEU A 98 10.76 -13.53 3.84
C LEU A 98 9.72 -14.64 3.94
N LYS A 99 9.76 -15.58 3.01
CA LYS A 99 8.75 -16.64 2.85
C LYS A 99 8.51 -17.42 4.16
N GLU A 100 9.56 -17.76 4.87
CA GLU A 100 9.53 -18.53 6.13
C GLU A 100 9.00 -17.74 7.34
N TYR A 101 8.89 -16.41 7.20
CA TYR A 101 8.33 -15.52 8.23
C TYR A 101 6.90 -15.07 7.93
N ARG A 102 6.32 -15.47 6.78
CA ARG A 102 4.93 -15.16 6.44
C ARG A 102 3.95 -15.87 7.37
N GLY A 103 2.73 -15.38 7.47
CA GLY A 103 1.70 -15.92 8.37
C GLY A 103 1.87 -15.53 9.85
N ARG A 104 2.88 -14.70 10.20
CA ARG A 104 3.14 -14.22 11.56
C ARG A 104 2.58 -12.82 11.84
N ASN A 105 1.66 -12.36 11.03
CA ASN A 105 1.03 -11.03 11.12
C ASN A 105 1.99 -9.83 11.02
N LEU A 106 3.19 -10.02 10.47
CA LEU A 106 4.23 -8.98 10.42
C LEU A 106 3.78 -7.76 9.61
N GLN A 107 2.96 -7.96 8.58
CA GLN A 107 2.41 -6.86 7.79
C GLN A 107 1.58 -5.88 8.64
N ASN A 108 0.71 -6.37 9.52
CA ASN A 108 -0.11 -5.52 10.37
C ASN A 108 0.71 -4.89 11.50
N ILE A 109 1.55 -5.68 12.17
CA ILE A 109 2.40 -5.17 13.26
C ILE A 109 3.31 -4.04 12.76
N THR A 110 3.94 -4.18 11.60
CA THR A 110 4.81 -3.14 11.04
C THR A 110 4.02 -1.92 10.59
N ARG A 111 2.80 -2.11 10.05
CA ARG A 111 1.90 -1.00 9.70
C ARG A 111 1.52 -0.18 10.93
N GLU A 112 1.01 -0.83 11.96
CA GLU A 112 0.61 -0.19 13.22
C GLU A 112 1.75 0.63 13.83
N LYS A 113 2.97 0.07 13.85
CA LYS A 113 4.14 0.76 14.40
C LYS A 113 4.57 1.99 13.58
N LEU A 114 4.46 1.94 12.25
CA LEU A 114 4.74 3.10 11.41
C LEU A 114 3.61 4.13 11.49
N GLU A 115 2.34 3.71 11.48
CA GLU A 115 1.21 4.62 11.65
C GLU A 115 1.28 5.33 13.02
N GLU A 116 1.68 4.64 14.08
CA GLU A 116 1.88 5.22 15.41
C GLU A 116 2.99 6.30 15.42
N LYS A 117 4.07 6.11 14.64
CA LYS A 117 5.15 7.12 14.51
C LYS A 117 4.62 8.46 13.96
N TYR A 118 3.60 8.42 13.09
CA TYR A 118 3.05 9.60 12.42
C TYR A 118 1.71 10.08 12.96
N LYS A 119 1.19 9.50 14.06
CA LYS A 119 -0.16 9.80 14.58
C LYS A 119 -0.38 11.26 14.96
N ASP A 120 0.67 11.92 15.46
CA ASP A 120 0.61 13.33 15.89
C ASP A 120 1.19 14.27 14.81
N SER A 121 1.32 13.79 13.57
CA SER A 121 1.82 14.57 12.44
C SER A 121 0.69 15.23 11.65
N LYS A 122 1.05 15.99 10.61
CA LYS A 122 0.09 16.56 9.67
C LYS A 122 -0.61 15.55 8.75
N PHE A 123 -0.13 14.30 8.71
CA PHE A 123 -0.58 13.30 7.73
C PHE A 123 -1.86 12.60 8.20
N THR A 124 -3.00 13.13 7.78
CA THR A 124 -4.33 12.59 8.11
C THR A 124 -4.86 11.62 7.04
N HIS A 125 -4.21 11.56 5.86
CA HIS A 125 -4.56 10.66 4.76
C HIS A 125 -3.45 9.63 4.54
N LYS A 126 -3.75 8.37 4.82
CA LYS A 126 -2.87 7.24 4.55
C LYS A 126 -3.34 6.58 3.25
N MET A 127 -2.51 6.64 2.21
CA MET A 127 -2.84 6.06 0.91
C MET A 127 -1.90 4.92 0.55
N SER A 128 -2.29 4.09 -0.40
CA SER A 128 -1.47 2.98 -0.90
C SER A 128 -1.88 2.60 -2.31
N THR A 129 -0.95 2.02 -3.07
CA THR A 129 -1.25 1.38 -4.37
C THR A 129 -1.01 -0.12 -4.28
N ILE A 130 -1.93 -0.92 -4.81
CA ILE A 130 -1.79 -2.37 -4.81
C ILE A 130 -2.31 -2.94 -6.13
N SER A 131 -1.58 -3.86 -6.75
CA SER A 131 -2.05 -4.56 -7.94
C SER A 131 -3.33 -5.37 -7.66
N PRO A 132 -4.36 -5.32 -8.52
CA PRO A 132 -5.52 -6.21 -8.44
C PRO A 132 -5.18 -7.69 -8.45
N LYS A 133 -3.99 -8.04 -8.98
CA LYS A 133 -3.46 -9.41 -9.00
C LYS A 133 -2.80 -9.83 -7.67
N ASN A 134 -2.61 -8.92 -6.72
CA ASN A 134 -2.04 -9.19 -5.39
C ASN A 134 -3.13 -9.27 -4.32
N HIS A 135 -4.00 -10.29 -4.44
CA HIS A 135 -5.16 -10.50 -3.57
C HIS A 135 -4.80 -10.43 -2.07
N ARG A 136 -3.75 -11.12 -1.66
CA ARG A 136 -3.35 -11.14 -0.24
C ARG A 136 -3.00 -9.75 0.28
N SER A 137 -2.38 -8.90 -0.55
CA SER A 137 -1.97 -7.56 -0.13
C SER A 137 -3.16 -6.63 0.02
N TYR A 138 -4.03 -6.52 -1.01
CA TYR A 138 -5.17 -5.60 -0.90
C TYR A 138 -6.21 -6.08 0.12
N LYS A 139 -6.41 -7.41 0.29
CA LYS A 139 -7.26 -7.94 1.37
C LYS A 139 -6.74 -7.52 2.75
N ASN A 140 -5.45 -7.72 3.02
CA ASN A 140 -4.84 -7.32 4.28
C ASN A 140 -4.95 -5.81 4.54
N THR A 141 -4.91 -5.00 3.49
CA THR A 141 -5.00 -3.54 3.60
C THR A 141 -6.45 -3.10 3.85
N LEU A 142 -7.44 -3.67 3.14
CA LEU A 142 -8.86 -3.47 3.42
C LEU A 142 -9.23 -3.87 4.86
N ASP A 143 -8.79 -5.06 5.31
CA ASP A 143 -9.01 -5.56 6.69
C ASP A 143 -8.39 -4.64 7.76
N SER A 144 -7.50 -3.72 7.35
CA SER A 144 -6.88 -2.71 8.23
C SER A 144 -7.59 -1.35 8.20
N GLY A 145 -8.79 -1.28 7.61
CA GLY A 145 -9.64 -0.09 7.57
C GLY A 145 -9.36 0.87 6.41
N TYR A 146 -8.61 0.44 5.40
CA TYR A 146 -8.52 1.17 4.14
C TYR A 146 -9.75 0.85 3.27
N MET A 147 -10.04 1.74 2.32
CA MET A 147 -11.07 1.55 1.31
C MET A 147 -10.46 1.66 -0.09
N LEU A 148 -10.98 0.91 -1.06
CA LEU A 148 -10.62 1.06 -2.46
C LEU A 148 -11.40 2.24 -3.04
N VAL A 149 -10.68 3.26 -3.50
CA VAL A 149 -11.29 4.53 -3.96
C VAL A 149 -11.06 4.83 -5.44
N ALA A 150 -10.12 4.14 -6.09
CA ALA A 150 -9.90 4.25 -7.52
C ALA A 150 -9.12 3.05 -8.09
N LEU A 151 -9.10 2.95 -9.43
CA LEU A 151 -8.25 2.06 -10.21
C LEU A 151 -7.52 2.88 -11.27
N LYS A 152 -6.20 3.01 -11.17
CA LYS A 152 -5.39 3.85 -12.07
C LYS A 152 -4.22 3.03 -12.66
N LYS A 153 -3.72 3.46 -13.81
CA LYS A 153 -2.45 2.97 -14.38
C LYS A 153 -1.29 3.67 -13.69
N LYS A 154 -0.34 2.91 -13.15
CA LYS A 154 0.84 3.43 -12.43
C LYS A 154 2.07 2.62 -12.81
N TYR A 155 3.24 3.21 -12.59
CA TYR A 155 4.55 2.56 -12.72
C TYR A 155 4.82 2.07 -14.15
N PRO A 156 4.86 2.99 -15.16
CA PRO A 156 5.28 2.63 -16.51
C PRO A 156 6.73 2.15 -16.52
N ASP A 157 7.01 1.17 -17.37
CA ASP A 157 8.35 0.62 -17.58
C ASP A 157 8.57 0.22 -19.04
N GLU A 158 9.69 -0.46 -19.33
CA GLU A 158 10.02 -0.93 -20.67
C GLU A 158 9.04 -1.97 -21.25
N TYR A 159 8.20 -2.60 -20.41
CA TYR A 159 7.22 -3.60 -20.82
C TYR A 159 5.79 -3.01 -20.91
N SER A 160 5.55 -1.87 -20.31
CA SER A 160 4.24 -1.20 -20.31
C SER A 160 4.39 0.32 -20.23
N GLU A 161 4.24 1.00 -21.36
CA GLU A 161 4.31 2.46 -21.45
C GLU A 161 3.23 3.17 -20.62
N GLU A 162 2.05 2.55 -20.46
CA GLU A 162 0.94 3.08 -19.66
C GLU A 162 1.06 2.70 -18.18
N GLY A 163 1.95 1.77 -17.85
CA GLY A 163 2.03 1.16 -16.53
C GLY A 163 0.96 0.09 -16.29
N TYR A 164 0.79 -0.29 -15.04
CA TYR A 164 -0.02 -1.43 -14.61
C TYR A 164 -1.20 -0.97 -13.78
N ASP A 165 -2.31 -1.71 -13.84
CA ASP A 165 -3.47 -1.44 -13.00
C ASP A 165 -3.11 -1.52 -11.52
N ARG A 166 -3.47 -0.47 -10.79
CA ARG A 166 -3.31 -0.36 -9.33
C ARG A 166 -4.59 0.14 -8.70
N PHE A 167 -5.06 -0.59 -7.71
CA PHE A 167 -6.01 -0.04 -6.76
C PHE A 167 -5.37 1.11 -6.01
N ILE A 168 -6.10 2.21 -5.87
CA ILE A 168 -5.77 3.29 -4.94
C ILE A 168 -6.60 3.04 -3.68
N LEU A 169 -5.91 2.91 -2.55
CA LEU A 169 -6.54 2.69 -1.26
C LEU A 169 -6.34 3.92 -0.38
N LEU A 170 -7.36 4.24 0.38
CA LEU A 170 -7.40 5.38 1.30
C LEU A 170 -7.87 4.96 2.69
N LYS A 171 -7.17 5.42 3.72
CA LYS A 171 -7.63 5.49 5.11
C LYS A 171 -7.43 6.93 5.57
N SER A 172 -8.51 7.61 5.92
CA SER A 172 -8.50 9.05 6.23
C SER A 172 -9.13 9.31 7.59
N GLU A 173 -8.65 10.36 8.26
CA GLU A 173 -9.23 10.91 9.47
C GLU A 173 -10.14 12.12 9.16
N ASP A 174 -9.94 12.75 7.99
CA ASP A 174 -10.68 13.97 7.57
C ASP A 174 -11.82 13.67 6.59
N ILE A 175 -11.78 12.54 5.89
CA ILE A 175 -12.75 12.17 4.85
C ILE A 175 -13.62 11.02 5.35
N ASN A 176 -14.92 11.22 5.35
CA ASN A 176 -15.89 10.20 5.66
C ASN A 176 -16.74 9.85 4.43
N PHE A 177 -17.19 8.61 4.38
CA PHE A 177 -18.08 8.10 3.34
C PHE A 177 -19.45 7.81 3.95
N ASP A 178 -20.48 8.47 3.43
CA ASP A 178 -21.88 8.18 3.74
C ASP A 178 -22.39 7.15 2.70
N PHE A 179 -22.66 5.94 3.17
CA PHE A 179 -23.09 4.84 2.29
C PHE A 179 -24.61 4.90 2.05
N THR A 180 -25.01 5.05 0.78
CA THR A 180 -26.39 5.32 0.36
C THR A 180 -27.25 4.06 0.24
N GLY A 181 -26.66 2.88 0.40
CA GLY A 181 -27.39 1.62 0.57
C GLY A 181 -27.36 0.65 -0.60
N GLU A 182 -26.93 1.05 -1.80
CA GLU A 182 -26.71 0.09 -2.88
C GLU A 182 -25.36 -0.61 -2.74
N GLU A 183 -25.37 -1.93 -2.90
CA GLU A 183 -24.19 -2.79 -2.80
C GLU A 183 -24.06 -3.63 -4.07
N ILE A 184 -22.84 -3.74 -4.59
CA ILE A 184 -22.50 -4.62 -5.70
C ILE A 184 -21.26 -5.43 -5.37
N THR A 185 -21.10 -6.58 -6.01
CA THR A 185 -19.90 -7.40 -5.86
C THR A 185 -19.23 -7.58 -7.21
N ILE A 186 -17.94 -7.27 -7.30
CA ILE A 186 -17.15 -7.36 -8.53
C ILE A 186 -15.87 -8.12 -8.22
N HIS A 187 -15.54 -9.11 -9.08
CA HIS A 187 -14.27 -9.82 -8.94
C HIS A 187 -13.10 -8.95 -9.40
N SER A 188 -11.96 -9.02 -8.69
CA SER A 188 -10.78 -8.16 -8.93
C SER A 188 -10.17 -8.27 -10.33
N SER A 189 -10.50 -9.29 -11.11
CA SER A 189 -10.07 -9.44 -12.50
C SER A 189 -10.99 -8.74 -13.52
N GLU A 190 -12.15 -8.23 -13.12
CA GLU A 190 -13.12 -7.58 -13.99
C GLU A 190 -12.85 -6.06 -14.08
N THR A 191 -11.67 -5.70 -14.62
CA THR A 191 -11.13 -4.33 -14.59
C THR A 191 -12.07 -3.27 -15.17
N ASP A 192 -12.84 -3.58 -16.21
CA ASP A 192 -13.79 -2.63 -16.82
C ASP A 192 -14.95 -2.35 -15.85
N LYS A 193 -15.52 -3.37 -15.24
CA LYS A 193 -16.58 -3.21 -14.22
C LYS A 193 -16.07 -2.49 -12.98
N LEU A 194 -14.81 -2.72 -12.60
CA LEU A 194 -14.19 -1.99 -11.48
C LEU A 194 -14.09 -0.49 -11.80
N ARG A 195 -13.70 -0.10 -13.03
CA ARG A 195 -13.67 1.31 -13.45
C ARG A 195 -15.07 1.91 -13.43
N GLU A 196 -16.06 1.23 -14.04
CA GLU A 196 -17.46 1.68 -14.04
C GLU A 196 -17.99 1.89 -12.61
N ALA A 197 -17.64 1.01 -11.65
CA ALA A 197 -18.05 1.16 -10.26
C ALA A 197 -17.43 2.42 -9.63
N PHE A 198 -16.12 2.66 -9.80
CA PHE A 198 -15.49 3.88 -9.28
C PHE A 198 -16.07 5.15 -9.94
N ASP A 199 -16.29 5.16 -11.26
CA ASP A 199 -16.89 6.27 -11.99
C ASP A 199 -18.35 6.54 -11.53
N SER A 200 -19.01 5.55 -10.94
CA SER A 200 -20.37 5.62 -10.38
C SER A 200 -20.39 5.86 -8.86
N ASN A 201 -19.31 6.35 -8.29
CA ASN A 201 -19.15 6.66 -6.85
C ASN A 201 -19.25 5.45 -5.91
N TYR A 202 -18.92 4.26 -6.39
CA TYR A 202 -18.79 3.11 -5.50
C TYR A 202 -17.40 3.04 -4.88
N VAL A 203 -17.35 2.63 -3.63
CA VAL A 203 -16.12 2.45 -2.84
C VAL A 203 -16.01 0.99 -2.41
N GLY A 204 -14.87 0.35 -2.65
CA GLY A 204 -14.64 -1.02 -2.22
C GLY A 204 -14.33 -1.09 -0.73
N VAL A 205 -15.14 -1.84 0.02
CA VAL A 205 -15.09 -1.86 1.49
C VAL A 205 -14.65 -3.20 2.09
N ALA A 206 -14.75 -4.29 1.35
CA ALA A 206 -14.36 -5.62 1.80
C ALA A 206 -14.03 -6.52 0.59
N VAL A 207 -13.34 -7.61 0.83
CA VAL A 207 -13.08 -8.64 -0.17
C VAL A 207 -13.11 -10.04 0.46
N ASP A 208 -13.68 -11.00 -0.23
CA ASP A 208 -13.66 -12.39 0.18
C ASP A 208 -12.35 -13.11 -0.20
N ASP A 209 -12.23 -14.39 0.18
CA ASP A 209 -11.01 -15.18 -0.10
C ASP A 209 -10.87 -15.58 -1.59
N HIS A 210 -11.88 -15.32 -2.41
CA HIS A 210 -11.91 -15.60 -3.84
C HIS A 210 -11.62 -14.37 -4.71
N GLY A 211 -11.47 -13.18 -4.11
CA GLY A 211 -11.20 -11.92 -4.81
C GLY A 211 -12.46 -11.17 -5.25
N ASN A 212 -13.62 -11.53 -4.74
CA ASN A 212 -14.86 -10.78 -4.93
C ASN A 212 -14.87 -9.59 -3.96
N ILE A 213 -14.87 -8.39 -4.50
CA ILE A 213 -14.83 -7.14 -3.74
C ILE A 213 -16.25 -6.64 -3.57
N LEU A 214 -16.63 -6.38 -2.32
CA LEU A 214 -17.88 -5.70 -1.98
C LEU A 214 -17.68 -4.19 -2.16
N PHE A 215 -18.48 -3.60 -3.02
CA PHE A 215 -18.57 -2.17 -3.24
C PHE A 215 -19.87 -1.63 -2.68
N LYS A 216 -19.81 -0.43 -2.12
CA LYS A 216 -20.97 0.33 -1.65
C LYS A 216 -21.01 1.68 -2.34
N GLU A 217 -22.17 2.09 -2.82
CA GLU A 217 -22.38 3.45 -3.28
C GLU A 217 -22.19 4.42 -2.12
N ALA A 218 -21.40 5.48 -2.32
CA ALA A 218 -20.97 6.39 -1.27
C ALA A 218 -21.05 7.85 -1.71
N LYS A 219 -21.35 8.72 -0.74
CA LYS A 219 -21.13 10.17 -0.85
C LYS A 219 -20.02 10.56 0.10
N ILE A 220 -19.16 11.46 -0.34
CA ILE A 220 -18.12 12.03 0.50
C ILE A 220 -18.72 13.17 1.32
N ILE A 221 -18.46 13.14 2.64
CA ILE A 221 -18.93 14.14 3.62
C ILE A 221 -17.78 14.65 4.48
#